data_84add8e262fdb8f0829b67a517e29432
#
_entry.id   84add8e262fdb8f0829b67a517e29432
#
_cell.length_a   1.000
_cell.length_b   1.000
_cell.length_c   1.000
_cell.angle_alpha   90.00
_cell.angle_beta   90.00
_cell.angle_gamma   90.00
#
_symmetry.space_group_name_H-M   'P 1'
#
loop_
_entity.id
_entity.type
_entity.pdbx_description
1 polymer ?
#
loop_
_entity_poly.entity_id
_entity_poly.type
_entity_poly.pdbx_seq_one_letter_code
_entity_poly.pdbx_strand_id
1 'polypeptide(L)'
;VATSHLAPQESLKLGKFCSQQKVKHIYTHLMWAPEYSLEVGKQFIEDGGMVELTAVTFGGFVHKRKLAECVEAINTLGAKNLVLSSDTGAVRSMIPSEIFRMFSVNLSNAGVSDDDLNTMMKKNPLAMIAE
;
A
#
# COMPACT_ATOMS: atom_id res chain seq x y z
N VAL A 1 2.46 -9.59 9.91
CA VAL A 1 1.19 -10.16 9.41
C VAL A 1 0.65 -9.26 8.31
N ALA A 2 0.10 -9.85 7.23
CA ALA A 2 -0.58 -9.12 6.15
C ALA A 2 -2.05 -9.54 6.07
N THR A 3 -2.95 -8.60 5.75
CA THR A 3 -4.41 -8.89 5.73
C THR A 3 -4.84 -9.69 4.50
N SER A 4 -4.06 -9.69 3.42
CA SER A 4 -4.43 -10.33 2.16
C SER A 4 -5.82 -9.84 1.67
N HIS A 5 -6.71 -10.73 1.26
CA HIS A 5 -8.05 -10.44 0.72
C HIS A 5 -9.18 -10.54 1.77
N LEU A 6 -8.87 -10.36 3.05
CA LEU A 6 -9.91 -10.29 4.08
C LEU A 6 -10.84 -9.10 3.83
N ALA A 7 -12.12 -9.24 4.16
CA ALA A 7 -13.06 -8.12 4.12
C ALA A 7 -12.56 -6.96 5.02
N PRO A 8 -12.89 -5.69 4.71
CA PRO A 8 -12.38 -4.54 5.47
C PRO A 8 -12.59 -4.64 6.98
N GLN A 9 -13.76 -5.10 7.42
CA GLN A 9 -14.07 -5.26 8.84
C GLN A 9 -13.27 -6.38 9.52
N GLU A 10 -12.93 -7.43 8.79
CA GLU A 10 -12.07 -8.51 9.29
C GLU A 10 -10.61 -8.04 9.37
N SER A 11 -10.16 -7.29 8.36
CA SER A 11 -8.83 -6.67 8.33
C SER A 11 -8.63 -5.73 9.52
N LEU A 12 -9.61 -4.88 9.84
CA LEU A 12 -9.54 -3.99 11.01
C LEU A 12 -9.49 -4.78 12.32
N LYS A 13 -10.27 -5.85 12.46
CA LYS A 13 -10.21 -6.73 13.64
C LYS A 13 -8.84 -7.39 13.77
N LEU A 14 -8.29 -7.88 12.66
CA LEU A 14 -6.95 -8.49 12.63
C LEU A 14 -5.87 -7.46 13.00
N GLY A 15 -5.93 -6.26 12.43
CA GLY A 15 -4.99 -5.16 12.73
C GLY A 15 -4.98 -4.83 14.22
N LYS A 16 -6.16 -4.63 14.80
CA LYS A 16 -6.32 -4.37 16.24
C LYS A 16 -5.76 -5.52 17.10
N PHE A 17 -6.01 -6.76 16.73
CA PHE A 17 -5.44 -7.91 17.42
C PHE A 17 -3.91 -7.93 17.34
N CYS A 18 -3.33 -7.72 16.14
CA CYS A 18 -1.89 -7.65 15.94
C CYS A 18 -1.26 -6.54 16.78
N SER A 19 -1.89 -5.37 16.84
CA SER A 19 -1.44 -4.24 17.67
C SER A 19 -1.39 -4.62 19.16
N GLN A 20 -2.42 -5.25 19.69
CA GLN A 20 -2.47 -5.74 21.08
C GLN A 20 -1.35 -6.75 21.38
N GLN A 21 -1.00 -7.58 20.40
CA GLN A 21 0.08 -8.56 20.50
C GLN A 21 1.47 -7.98 20.16
N LYS A 22 1.57 -6.68 19.84
CA LYS A 22 2.80 -6.00 19.39
C LYS A 22 3.42 -6.65 18.15
N VAL A 23 2.59 -7.21 17.27
CA VAL A 23 2.99 -7.81 16.00
C VAL A 23 2.87 -6.79 14.88
N LYS A 24 3.95 -6.57 14.13
CA LYS A 24 3.93 -5.70 12.93
C LYS A 24 2.95 -6.25 11.91
N HIS A 25 2.12 -5.36 11.35
CA HIS A 25 1.04 -5.75 10.45
C HIS A 25 0.83 -4.71 9.35
N ILE A 26 0.32 -5.18 8.20
CA ILE A 26 0.12 -4.36 7.00
C ILE A 26 -1.23 -4.69 6.35
N TYR A 27 -1.94 -3.64 5.95
CA TYR A 27 -3.14 -3.74 5.13
C TYR A 27 -2.74 -3.90 3.67
N THR A 28 -3.04 -5.05 3.10
CA THR A 28 -2.62 -5.42 1.74
C THR A 28 -3.48 -4.69 0.70
N HIS A 29 -2.84 -4.17 -0.35
CA HIS A 29 -3.43 -3.54 -1.56
C HIS A 29 -4.70 -2.70 -1.32
N LEU A 30 -4.59 -1.67 -0.46
CA LEU A 30 -5.69 -0.72 -0.23
C LEU A 30 -6.21 -0.16 -1.57
N MET A 31 -7.51 0.09 -1.65
CA MET A 31 -8.22 0.58 -2.84
C MET A 31 -8.29 -0.42 -4.01
N TRP A 32 -7.91 -1.67 -3.80
CA TRP A 32 -8.05 -2.73 -4.80
C TRP A 32 -9.51 -2.92 -5.25
N ALA A 33 -10.47 -2.78 -4.33
CA ALA A 33 -11.89 -2.79 -4.64
C ALA A 33 -12.60 -1.62 -3.91
N PRO A 34 -13.83 -1.23 -4.30
CA PRO A 34 -14.51 -0.04 -3.77
C PRO A 34 -14.66 -0.02 -2.25
N GLU A 35 -14.89 -1.17 -1.64
CA GLU A 35 -15.05 -1.33 -0.18
C GLU A 35 -13.75 -1.08 0.61
N TYR A 36 -12.59 -1.14 -0.04
CA TYR A 36 -11.28 -0.89 0.57
C TYR A 36 -10.92 0.60 0.45
N SER A 37 -11.65 1.43 1.19
CA SER A 37 -11.56 2.89 1.12
C SER A 37 -10.39 3.48 1.91
N LEU A 38 -10.09 4.76 1.67
CA LEU A 38 -9.09 5.51 2.45
C LEU A 38 -9.45 5.57 3.93
N GLU A 39 -10.74 5.59 4.26
CA GLU A 39 -11.19 5.61 5.66
C GLU A 39 -10.81 4.33 6.41
N VAL A 40 -10.95 3.18 5.74
CA VAL A 40 -10.47 1.89 6.30
C VAL A 40 -8.95 1.93 6.50
N GLY A 41 -8.21 2.49 5.54
CA GLY A 41 -6.77 2.68 5.67
C GLY A 41 -6.38 3.54 6.86
N LYS A 42 -7.08 4.66 7.10
CA LYS A 42 -6.86 5.51 8.28
C LYS A 42 -7.06 4.76 9.58
N GLN A 43 -8.19 4.06 9.72
CA GLN A 43 -8.49 3.27 10.92
C GLN A 43 -7.41 2.20 11.18
N PHE A 44 -6.92 1.55 10.13
CA PHE A 44 -5.86 0.55 10.25
C PHE A 44 -4.52 1.15 10.72
N ILE A 45 -4.21 2.36 10.26
CA ILE A 45 -3.03 3.13 10.69
C ILE A 45 -3.17 3.58 12.17
N GLU A 46 -4.35 4.00 12.58
CA GLU A 46 -4.63 4.38 13.98
C GLU A 46 -4.41 3.21 14.95
N ASP A 47 -4.65 1.99 14.50
CA ASP A 47 -4.33 0.75 15.22
C ASP A 47 -2.83 0.37 15.12
N GLY A 48 -1.97 1.21 14.55
CA GLY A 48 -0.52 1.02 14.47
C GLY A 48 -0.04 0.16 13.30
N GLY A 49 -0.91 -0.14 12.34
CA GLY A 49 -0.56 -0.85 11.11
C GLY A 49 0.01 0.04 10.02
N MET A 50 0.64 -0.57 9.03
CA MET A 50 0.99 0.07 7.76
C MET A 50 -0.02 -0.29 6.66
N VAL A 51 -0.06 0.50 5.61
CA VAL A 51 -0.95 0.28 4.46
C VAL A 51 -0.13 0.12 3.20
N GLU A 52 -0.48 -0.86 2.38
CA GLU A 52 0.16 -1.12 1.10
C GLU A 52 -0.63 -0.52 -0.05
N LEU A 53 0.06 0.21 -0.93
CA LEU A 53 -0.44 0.66 -2.23
C LEU A 53 0.33 -0.08 -3.33
N THR A 54 -0.39 -0.69 -4.27
CA THR A 54 0.23 -1.57 -5.26
C THR A 54 0.19 -1.01 -6.68
N ALA A 55 1.23 -1.26 -7.46
CA ALA A 55 1.31 -0.83 -8.85
C ALA A 55 0.16 -1.43 -9.71
N VAL A 56 -0.29 -2.65 -9.41
CA VAL A 56 -1.40 -3.28 -10.10
C VAL A 56 -2.71 -2.52 -9.91
N THR A 57 -2.96 -2.01 -8.70
CA THR A 57 -4.18 -1.25 -8.40
C THR A 57 -4.24 0.05 -9.19
N PHE A 58 -3.12 0.78 -9.33
CA PHE A 58 -3.07 2.12 -9.91
C PHE A 58 -2.42 2.20 -11.29
N GLY A 59 -1.87 1.10 -11.78
CA GLY A 59 -1.20 1.02 -13.09
C GLY A 59 -2.12 0.76 -14.29
N GLY A 60 -3.43 0.62 -14.08
CA GLY A 60 -4.41 0.44 -15.14
C GLY A 60 -4.46 -0.96 -15.77
N PHE A 61 -3.75 -1.96 -15.23
CA PHE A 61 -3.68 -3.30 -15.83
C PHE A 61 -4.80 -4.23 -15.36
N VAL A 62 -5.24 -4.14 -14.12
CA VAL A 62 -6.28 -5.00 -13.54
C VAL A 62 -7.45 -4.17 -13.01
N HIS A 63 -7.18 -3.10 -12.28
CA HIS A 63 -8.18 -2.21 -11.71
C HIS A 63 -8.07 -0.82 -12.33
N LYS A 64 -9.22 -0.19 -12.54
CA LYS A 64 -9.32 1.12 -13.22
C LYS A 64 -9.07 2.31 -12.28
N ARG A 65 -8.24 2.15 -11.25
CA ARG A 65 -7.87 3.26 -10.38
C ARG A 65 -6.87 4.18 -11.10
N LYS A 66 -7.06 5.47 -10.95
CA LYS A 66 -6.18 6.48 -11.54
C LYS A 66 -4.96 6.70 -10.65
N LEU A 67 -3.82 7.04 -11.26
CA LEU A 67 -2.62 7.42 -10.52
C LEU A 67 -2.87 8.60 -9.55
N ALA A 68 -3.74 9.54 -9.94
CA ALA A 68 -4.13 10.65 -9.08
C ALA A 68 -4.77 10.21 -7.76
N GLU A 69 -5.54 9.11 -7.76
CA GLU A 69 -6.10 8.53 -6.53
C GLU A 69 -5.02 7.93 -5.62
N CYS A 70 -3.93 7.41 -6.21
CA CYS A 70 -2.76 6.97 -5.45
C CYS A 70 -2.05 8.16 -4.79
N VAL A 71 -1.85 9.26 -5.51
CA VAL A 71 -1.26 10.49 -4.98
C VAL A 71 -2.12 11.06 -3.86
N GLU A 72 -3.44 11.06 -4.02
CA GLU A 72 -4.39 11.46 -2.97
C GLU A 72 -4.26 10.57 -1.73
N ALA A 73 -4.14 9.24 -1.92
CA ALA A 73 -3.92 8.31 -0.82
C ALA A 73 -2.62 8.59 -0.07
N ILE A 74 -1.53 8.85 -0.80
CA ILE A 74 -0.23 9.21 -0.20
C ILE A 74 -0.34 10.50 0.62
N ASN A 75 -0.97 11.55 0.07
CA ASN A 75 -1.16 12.82 0.74
C ASN A 75 -2.07 12.70 1.98
N THR A 76 -3.08 11.83 1.91
CA THR A 76 -4.08 11.66 2.97
C THR A 76 -3.56 10.79 4.13
N LEU A 77 -2.85 9.70 3.82
CA LEU A 77 -2.40 8.73 4.80
C LEU A 77 -0.98 9.00 5.30
N GLY A 78 -0.20 9.75 4.52
CA GLY A 78 1.20 10.10 4.81
C GLY A 78 2.18 8.98 4.50
N ALA A 79 3.25 9.32 3.77
CA ALA A 79 4.26 8.37 3.29
C ALA A 79 4.87 7.49 4.40
N LYS A 80 5.00 8.01 5.62
CA LYS A 80 5.53 7.26 6.78
C LYS A 80 4.70 6.03 7.17
N ASN A 81 3.43 5.96 6.76
CA ASN A 81 2.50 4.90 7.09
C ASN A 81 2.28 3.93 5.91
N LEU A 82 2.96 4.16 4.79
CA LEU A 82 2.70 3.47 3.53
C LEU A 82 3.88 2.62 3.08
N VAL A 83 3.55 1.51 2.40
CA VAL A 83 4.49 0.68 1.66
C VAL A 83 4.03 0.63 0.21
N LEU A 84 4.95 0.80 -0.73
CA LEU A 84 4.68 0.56 -2.16
C LEU A 84 5.19 -0.81 -2.58
N SER A 85 4.39 -1.53 -3.35
CA SER A 85 4.76 -2.81 -3.95
C SER A 85 4.26 -2.95 -5.39
N SER A 86 4.63 -4.01 -6.06
CA SER A 86 4.16 -4.27 -7.43
C SER A 86 2.83 -5.03 -7.47
N ASP A 87 2.66 -6.01 -6.60
CA ASP A 87 1.54 -6.97 -6.60
C ASP A 87 1.33 -7.65 -7.98
N THR A 88 2.44 -7.96 -8.66
CA THR A 88 2.43 -8.59 -9.98
C THR A 88 3.03 -9.98 -9.93
N GLY A 89 2.66 -10.82 -10.89
CA GLY A 89 3.12 -12.22 -10.97
C GLY A 89 2.20 -13.08 -11.84
N ALA A 90 1.07 -12.53 -12.29
CA ALA A 90 0.18 -13.24 -13.20
C ALA A 90 0.82 -13.39 -14.59
N VAL A 91 0.47 -14.47 -15.31
CA VAL A 91 1.07 -14.89 -16.59
C VAL A 91 1.04 -13.81 -17.69
N ARG A 92 0.15 -12.82 -17.58
CA ARG A 92 0.01 -11.72 -18.56
C ARG A 92 0.39 -10.35 -18.01
N SER A 93 0.99 -10.31 -16.81
CA SER A 93 1.46 -9.05 -16.23
C SER A 93 2.89 -8.75 -16.68
N MET A 94 3.27 -7.48 -16.60
CA MET A 94 4.67 -7.08 -16.75
C MET A 94 5.53 -7.70 -15.64
N ILE A 95 6.84 -7.80 -15.91
CA ILE A 95 7.81 -8.25 -14.90
C ILE A 95 7.73 -7.33 -13.67
N PRO A 96 7.72 -7.88 -12.44
CA PRO A 96 7.53 -7.10 -11.21
C PRO A 96 8.47 -5.91 -11.07
N SER A 97 9.75 -6.07 -11.42
CA SER A 97 10.75 -4.98 -11.34
C SER A 97 10.43 -3.83 -12.30
N GLU A 98 9.93 -4.12 -13.49
CA GLU A 98 9.64 -3.08 -14.49
C GLU A 98 8.36 -2.31 -14.15
N ILE A 99 7.30 -3.01 -13.76
CA ILE A 99 6.07 -2.30 -13.34
C ILE A 99 6.32 -1.44 -12.11
N PHE A 100 7.14 -1.92 -11.17
CA PHE A 100 7.48 -1.17 -9.96
C PHE A 100 8.33 0.06 -10.28
N ARG A 101 9.31 -0.07 -11.19
CA ARG A 101 10.09 1.05 -11.71
C ARG A 101 9.20 2.09 -12.40
N MET A 102 8.30 1.66 -13.28
CA MET A 102 7.35 2.55 -13.96
C MET A 102 6.42 3.27 -12.96
N PHE A 103 5.94 2.53 -11.96
CA PHE A 103 5.07 3.09 -10.93
C PHE A 103 5.77 4.19 -10.13
N SER A 104 7.03 3.97 -9.71
CA SER A 104 7.81 4.98 -8.99
C SER A 104 8.09 6.22 -9.84
N VAL A 105 8.45 6.06 -11.12
CA VAL A 105 8.66 7.18 -12.05
C VAL A 105 7.37 7.98 -12.27
N ASN A 106 6.24 7.30 -12.43
CA ASN A 106 4.95 7.96 -12.62
C ASN A 106 4.52 8.74 -11.37
N LEU A 107 4.76 8.21 -10.17
CA LEU A 107 4.49 8.93 -8.91
C LEU A 107 5.39 10.15 -8.75
N SER A 108 6.70 10.05 -9.07
CA SER A 108 7.62 11.19 -9.08
C SER A 108 7.16 12.27 -10.05
N ASN A 109 6.80 11.90 -11.28
CA ASN A 109 6.26 12.83 -12.28
C ASN A 109 4.93 13.48 -11.85
N ALA A 110 4.16 12.81 -11.00
CA ALA A 110 2.92 13.32 -10.42
C ALA A 110 3.15 14.17 -9.15
N GLY A 111 4.40 14.44 -8.78
CA GLY A 111 4.79 15.34 -7.70
C GLY A 111 5.04 14.69 -6.34
N VAL A 112 5.08 13.35 -6.25
CA VAL A 112 5.52 12.67 -5.02
C VAL A 112 7.03 12.85 -4.87
N SER A 113 7.47 13.31 -3.71
CA SER A 113 8.89 13.62 -3.47
C SER A 113 9.77 12.35 -3.44
N ASP A 114 11.04 12.50 -3.80
CA ASP A 114 12.01 11.41 -3.75
C ASP A 114 12.19 10.86 -2.32
N ASP A 115 12.06 11.71 -1.29
CA ASP A 115 12.15 11.27 0.11
C ASP A 115 10.93 10.44 0.52
N ASP A 116 9.73 10.81 0.08
CA ASP A 116 8.52 10.00 0.29
C ASP A 116 8.61 8.67 -0.45
N LEU A 117 9.04 8.68 -1.71
CA LEU A 117 9.27 7.44 -2.47
C LEU A 117 10.29 6.54 -1.77
N ASN A 118 11.43 7.09 -1.36
CA ASN A 118 12.44 6.34 -0.61
C ASN A 118 11.90 5.80 0.72
N THR A 119 11.04 6.55 1.39
CA THR A 119 10.39 6.12 2.64
C THR A 119 9.48 4.93 2.38
N MET A 120 8.57 5.03 1.41
CA MET A 120 7.58 4.00 1.11
C MET A 120 8.17 2.74 0.45
N MET A 121 9.26 2.89 -0.33
CA MET A 121 9.86 1.79 -1.09
C MET A 121 11.01 1.10 -0.36
N LYS A 122 11.63 1.74 0.63
CA LYS A 122 12.81 1.19 1.31
C LYS A 122 12.73 1.26 2.84
N LYS A 123 12.56 2.47 3.42
CA LYS A 123 12.63 2.63 4.87
C LYS A 123 11.52 1.86 5.58
N ASN A 124 10.27 2.03 5.14
CA ASN A 124 9.12 1.34 5.73
C ASN A 124 9.16 -0.20 5.54
N PRO A 125 9.41 -0.75 4.34
CA PRO A 125 9.59 -2.19 4.18
C PRO A 125 10.68 -2.77 5.07
N LEU A 126 11.83 -2.09 5.18
CA LEU A 126 12.91 -2.51 6.08
C LEU A 126 12.46 -2.49 7.55
N ALA A 127 11.75 -1.44 7.98
CA ALA A 127 11.21 -1.36 9.33
C ALA A 127 10.20 -2.47 9.64
N MET A 128 9.45 -2.93 8.64
CA MET A 128 8.48 -4.04 8.82
C MET A 128 9.16 -5.38 9.08
N ILE A 129 10.35 -5.63 8.53
CA ILE A 129 11.07 -6.91 8.66
C ILE A 129 12.21 -6.87 9.69
N ALA A 130 12.62 -5.68 10.16
CA ALA A 130 13.61 -5.57 11.24
C ALA A 130 13.05 -6.15 12.55
N GLU A 131 13.89 -6.85 13.31
CA GLU A 131 13.58 -7.36 14.65
C GLU A 131 13.45 -6.25 15.70
#